data_27df21a24fa8eb9e6d7fa6e8709f9b8d
#
_entry.id   27df21a24fa8eb9e6d7fa6e8709f9b8d
#
_cell.length_a   1.000
_cell.length_b   1.000
_cell.length_c   1.000
_cell.angle_alpha   90.00
_cell.angle_beta   90.00
_cell.angle_gamma   90.00
#
_symmetry.space_group_name_H-M   'P 1'
#
loop_
_entity.id
_entity.type
_entity.pdbx_description
1 polymer ?
#
loop_
_entity_poly.entity_id
_entity_poly.type
_entity_poly.pdbx_seq_one_letter_code
_entity_poly.pdbx_strand_id
1 'polypeptide(L)'
;METTYIISTLFLSVLIWACDLMGDVDKVKPYYKLEDQTAIRNAQSAEQVLRGVYTQWRAWDLCNFRSHIGLLAGSLALSGSGGLAGETGFTDNNVLEDNSIIGNVYNNLYDVINAANFMIEFLENNTVKDLDPARRMEILGEGYFNRAMAHFMLLRYFGQFYDTDSPYGIVLSDKPYREPLAKARSTVAESYKFIESDLDSAILYAPDMPMSNYTPTHAQAGKTTAQALKAKVLLSKGDYVNAALLADEVIQTAGNYGYGLVDFMSIFSDMFDSPEVLFAPYVSNYEEQCSFILDRTTYSSYSQKIADAMDPTPGNKETGEGYDPRFAAPFLTPDVITTSFKNGKYPHSTNDDGKSNTYYFLRLGEVYYIHAEAEARQGGNHLAAPRTSLQTVLDAHVPGVYDVSTIPDNQLLEMIRQHKWI
;
A
#
# COMPACT_ATOMS: atom_id res chain seq x y z
N MET A 1 -60.37 48.45 -6.68
CA MET A 1 -58.92 48.64 -6.41
C MET A 1 -58.50 48.16 -5.02
N GLU A 2 -59.23 48.45 -3.97
CA GLU A 2 -58.86 48.08 -2.59
C GLU A 2 -58.87 46.56 -2.32
N THR A 3 -59.81 45.82 -2.89
CA THR A 3 -59.86 44.33 -2.73
C THR A 3 -58.69 43.61 -3.37
N THR A 4 -58.13 44.13 -4.45
CA THR A 4 -56.99 43.58 -5.16
C THR A 4 -55.67 43.72 -4.35
N TYR A 5 -55.51 44.83 -3.63
CA TYR A 5 -54.37 45.07 -2.77
C TYR A 5 -54.41 44.20 -1.51
N ILE A 6 -55.56 43.93 -0.93
CA ILE A 6 -55.74 43.08 0.24
C ILE A 6 -55.38 41.63 -0.10
N ILE A 7 -55.81 41.13 -1.26
CA ILE A 7 -55.46 39.74 -1.73
C ILE A 7 -53.98 39.65 -2.04
N SER A 8 -53.39 40.69 -2.66
CA SER A 8 -51.96 40.71 -2.96
C SER A 8 -51.07 40.71 -1.69
N THR A 9 -51.52 41.48 -0.66
CA THR A 9 -50.81 41.56 0.62
C THR A 9 -50.93 40.25 1.42
N LEU A 10 -52.09 39.59 1.37
CA LEU A 10 -52.29 38.28 2.00
C LEU A 10 -51.44 37.18 1.33
N PHE A 11 -51.31 37.21 0.00
CA PHE A 11 -50.47 36.24 -0.74
C PHE A 11 -48.98 36.45 -0.45
N LEU A 12 -48.55 37.72 -0.28
CA LEU A 12 -47.14 38.03 0.05
C LEU A 12 -46.79 37.62 1.48
N SER A 13 -47.74 37.76 2.43
CA SER A 13 -47.53 37.33 3.82
C SER A 13 -47.48 35.81 3.97
N VAL A 14 -48.21 35.05 3.16
CA VAL A 14 -48.16 33.56 3.15
C VAL A 14 -46.83 33.06 2.56
N LEU A 15 -46.25 33.76 1.60
CA LEU A 15 -44.94 33.43 1.03
C LEU A 15 -43.77 33.65 2.02
N ILE A 16 -43.89 34.61 2.94
CA ILE A 16 -42.87 34.88 3.97
C ILE A 16 -42.93 33.79 5.06
N TRP A 17 -44.09 33.22 5.37
CA TRP A 17 -44.24 32.14 6.34
C TRP A 17 -43.91 30.77 5.76
N ALA A 18 -43.91 30.61 4.44
CA ALA A 18 -43.50 29.37 3.79
C ALA A 18 -41.99 29.10 3.87
N CYS A 19 -41.18 30.14 4.02
CA CYS A 19 -39.72 29.96 4.24
C CYS A 19 -39.40 29.41 5.64
N ASP A 20 -40.26 29.64 6.63
CA ASP A 20 -40.06 29.12 7.99
C ASP A 20 -40.65 27.71 8.17
N LEU A 21 -41.47 27.25 7.21
CA LEU A 21 -42.09 25.92 7.20
C LEU A 21 -41.17 24.86 6.54
N MET A 22 -40.21 25.27 5.73
CA MET A 22 -39.09 24.44 5.33
C MET A 22 -38.09 24.46 6.47
N GLY A 23 -38.29 23.58 7.44
CA GLY A 23 -37.38 23.45 8.54
C GLY A 23 -35.92 23.50 8.07
N ASP A 24 -35.10 24.08 8.89
CA ASP A 24 -33.68 24.33 8.67
C ASP A 24 -33.03 23.12 7.97
N VAL A 25 -32.96 23.16 6.64
CA VAL A 25 -32.44 22.04 5.81
C VAL A 25 -31.02 21.74 6.21
N ASP A 26 -30.33 22.76 6.75
CA ASP A 26 -28.98 22.61 7.30
C ASP A 26 -28.97 21.79 8.60
N LYS A 27 -30.11 21.58 9.25
CA LYS A 27 -30.27 20.70 10.42
C LYS A 27 -30.71 19.27 10.08
N VAL A 28 -31.12 19.01 8.84
CA VAL A 28 -31.44 17.66 8.39
C VAL A 28 -30.16 16.91 8.13
N LYS A 29 -29.72 16.18 9.14
CA LYS A 29 -28.53 15.33 9.02
C LYS A 29 -28.87 14.14 8.13
N PRO A 30 -28.06 13.83 7.11
CA PRO A 30 -28.25 12.64 6.31
C PRO A 30 -28.27 11.41 7.24
N TYR A 31 -29.30 10.59 7.15
CA TYR A 31 -29.53 9.41 8.01
C TYR A 31 -28.34 8.41 7.99
N TYR A 32 -27.55 8.45 6.94
CA TYR A 32 -26.37 7.60 6.72
C TYR A 32 -25.03 8.28 7.03
N LYS A 33 -25.01 9.57 7.44
CA LYS A 33 -23.78 10.23 7.87
C LYS A 33 -23.65 10.16 9.39
N LEU A 34 -22.69 9.38 9.87
CA LEU A 34 -22.31 9.42 11.29
C LEU A 34 -21.67 10.78 11.59
N GLU A 35 -22.12 11.41 12.66
CA GLU A 35 -21.42 12.60 13.18
C GLU A 35 -20.12 12.18 13.83
N ASP A 36 -19.06 12.96 13.67
CA ASP A 36 -17.75 12.75 14.28
C ASP A 36 -17.87 12.38 15.77
N GLN A 37 -18.72 13.09 16.52
CA GLN A 37 -18.91 12.89 17.95
C GLN A 37 -19.64 11.59 18.32
N THR A 38 -20.27 10.93 17.39
CA THR A 38 -21.08 9.73 17.62
C THR A 38 -20.55 8.49 16.91
N ALA A 39 -19.50 8.61 16.14
CA ALA A 39 -18.91 7.50 15.37
C ALA A 39 -18.32 6.44 16.29
N ILE A 40 -17.60 6.84 17.35
CA ILE A 40 -16.99 5.93 18.31
C ILE A 40 -17.72 6.09 19.67
N ARG A 41 -18.52 5.11 20.04
CA ARG A 41 -19.33 5.12 21.28
C ARG A 41 -18.91 4.05 22.28
N ASN A 42 -18.33 2.96 21.82
CA ASN A 42 -17.93 1.80 22.58
C ASN A 42 -16.82 1.04 21.85
N ALA A 43 -16.28 -0.01 22.47
CA ALA A 43 -15.23 -0.84 21.89
C ALA A 43 -15.56 -1.35 20.49
N GLN A 44 -16.79 -1.85 20.27
CA GLN A 44 -17.21 -2.37 18.97
C GLN A 44 -17.15 -1.31 17.87
N SER A 45 -17.63 -0.08 18.15
CA SER A 45 -17.58 1.01 17.17
C SER A 45 -16.16 1.51 16.93
N ALA A 46 -15.26 1.46 17.92
CA ALA A 46 -13.84 1.74 17.72
C ALA A 46 -13.21 0.76 16.74
N GLU A 47 -13.48 -0.54 16.90
CA GLU A 47 -13.02 -1.57 15.95
C GLU A 47 -13.62 -1.40 14.55
N GLN A 48 -14.86 -0.95 14.45
CA GLN A 48 -15.49 -0.68 13.14
C GLN A 48 -14.85 0.51 12.44
N VAL A 49 -14.50 1.58 13.18
CA VAL A 49 -13.79 2.73 12.61
C VAL A 49 -12.39 2.34 12.17
N LEU A 50 -11.66 1.55 12.96
CA LEU A 50 -10.36 0.99 12.56
C LEU A 50 -10.45 0.20 11.26
N ARG A 51 -11.43 -0.70 11.15
CA ARG A 51 -11.69 -1.43 9.89
C ARG A 51 -12.01 -0.49 8.73
N GLY A 52 -12.72 0.61 9.00
CA GLY A 52 -12.97 1.66 8.02
C GLY A 52 -11.70 2.31 7.49
N VAL A 53 -10.68 2.54 8.36
CA VAL A 53 -9.35 3.04 7.95
C VAL A 53 -8.69 2.05 6.99
N TYR A 54 -8.65 0.78 7.35
CA TYR A 54 -8.06 -0.26 6.49
C TYR A 54 -8.82 -0.45 5.17
N THR A 55 -10.13 -0.21 5.16
CA THR A 55 -10.95 -0.32 3.94
C THR A 55 -10.54 0.70 2.88
N GLN A 56 -10.01 1.88 3.28
CA GLN A 56 -9.54 2.89 2.32
C GLN A 56 -8.41 2.35 1.41
N TRP A 57 -7.57 1.42 1.91
CA TRP A 57 -6.51 0.80 1.11
C TRP A 57 -7.02 -0.05 -0.05
N ARG A 58 -8.31 -0.36 -0.05
CA ARG A 58 -8.97 -1.17 -1.10
C ARG A 58 -9.48 -0.32 -2.28
N ALA A 59 -9.24 1.00 -2.25
CA ALA A 59 -9.60 1.86 -3.36
C ALA A 59 -8.97 1.37 -4.65
N TRP A 60 -9.77 1.30 -5.72
CA TRP A 60 -9.37 0.76 -7.02
C TRP A 60 -8.05 1.33 -7.53
N ASP A 61 -7.94 2.66 -7.54
CA ASP A 61 -6.75 3.32 -8.07
C ASP A 61 -5.50 3.04 -7.23
N LEU A 62 -5.63 2.90 -5.89
CA LEU A 62 -4.51 2.51 -5.03
C LEU A 62 -4.04 1.08 -5.32
N CYS A 63 -4.97 0.14 -5.42
CA CYS A 63 -4.65 -1.26 -5.69
C CYS A 63 -3.98 -1.43 -7.05
N ASN A 64 -4.39 -0.66 -8.04
CA ASN A 64 -3.92 -0.81 -9.42
C ASN A 64 -2.75 0.11 -9.78
N PHE A 65 -2.41 1.08 -8.93
CA PHE A 65 -1.36 2.06 -9.25
C PHE A 65 0.02 1.43 -9.46
N ARG A 66 0.29 0.29 -8.84
CA ARG A 66 1.54 -0.45 -9.06
C ARG A 66 1.71 -0.87 -10.52
N SER A 67 0.63 -1.25 -11.21
CA SER A 67 0.69 -1.58 -12.63
C SER A 67 1.10 -0.34 -13.46
N HIS A 68 0.56 0.82 -13.12
CA HIS A 68 0.94 2.09 -13.76
C HIS A 68 2.41 2.45 -13.50
N ILE A 69 2.89 2.25 -12.25
CA ILE A 69 4.32 2.40 -11.94
C ILE A 69 5.17 1.38 -12.72
N GLY A 70 4.66 0.15 -12.88
CA GLY A 70 5.31 -0.87 -13.69
C GLY A 70 5.45 -0.47 -15.16
N LEU A 71 4.45 0.20 -15.74
CA LEU A 71 4.52 0.77 -17.08
C LEU A 71 5.60 1.85 -17.18
N LEU A 72 5.62 2.81 -16.24
CA LEU A 72 6.65 3.85 -16.16
C LEU A 72 8.07 3.29 -16.02
N ALA A 73 8.22 2.27 -15.18
CA ALA A 73 9.51 1.63 -14.94
C ALA A 73 9.94 0.70 -16.10
N GLY A 74 9.06 0.45 -17.06
CA GLY A 74 9.29 -0.49 -18.14
C GLY A 74 9.36 -1.95 -17.68
N SER A 75 8.78 -2.27 -16.51
CA SER A 75 8.63 -3.65 -16.04
C SER A 75 7.38 -4.32 -16.58
N LEU A 76 6.37 -3.54 -16.93
CA LEU A 76 5.17 -3.98 -17.62
C LEU A 76 5.10 -3.37 -19.02
N ALA A 77 4.35 -4.00 -19.89
CA ALA A 77 4.00 -3.49 -21.21
C ALA A 77 2.50 -3.68 -21.45
N LEU A 78 1.88 -2.75 -22.19
CA LEU A 78 0.51 -2.93 -22.65
C LEU A 78 0.51 -3.89 -23.84
N SER A 79 -0.31 -4.92 -23.80
CA SER A 79 -0.53 -5.80 -24.93
C SER A 79 -1.75 -5.31 -25.72
N GLY A 80 -1.52 -4.74 -26.91
CA GLY A 80 -2.57 -4.28 -27.81
C GLY A 80 -3.02 -2.82 -27.61
N SER A 81 -3.99 -2.39 -28.43
CA SER A 81 -4.48 -1.00 -28.51
C SER A 81 -5.58 -0.64 -27.50
N GLY A 82 -5.74 -1.42 -26.45
CA GLY A 82 -6.89 -1.38 -25.56
C GLY A 82 -6.64 -0.82 -24.17
N GLY A 83 -5.69 0.10 -23.98
CA GLY A 83 -5.48 0.78 -22.70
C GLY A 83 -6.70 1.60 -22.25
N LEU A 84 -6.94 1.68 -20.92
CA LEU A 84 -7.93 2.61 -20.38
C LEU A 84 -7.49 4.05 -20.66
N ALA A 85 -8.45 4.96 -20.73
CA ALA A 85 -8.14 6.38 -20.91
C ALA A 85 -7.17 6.87 -19.82
N GLY A 86 -6.08 7.50 -20.24
CA GLY A 86 -5.02 7.98 -19.35
C GLY A 86 -3.83 7.04 -19.15
N GLU A 87 -3.91 5.75 -19.52
CA GLU A 87 -2.80 4.80 -19.32
C GLU A 87 -1.66 4.96 -20.32
N THR A 88 -1.94 5.45 -21.53
CA THR A 88 -0.92 5.67 -22.57
C THR A 88 0.19 6.60 -22.09
N GLY A 89 -0.13 7.61 -21.27
CA GLY A 89 0.85 8.52 -20.68
C GLY A 89 1.90 7.82 -19.82
N PHE A 90 1.53 6.72 -19.14
CA PHE A 90 2.47 5.93 -18.33
C PHE A 90 3.42 5.11 -19.21
N THR A 91 2.94 4.57 -20.32
CA THR A 91 3.78 3.84 -21.27
C THR A 91 4.79 4.75 -21.98
N ASP A 92 4.34 5.93 -22.33
CA ASP A 92 5.14 6.90 -23.11
C ASP A 92 5.99 7.81 -22.20
N ASN A 93 5.94 7.60 -20.90
CA ASN A 93 6.57 8.45 -19.88
C ASN A 93 6.19 9.93 -20.03
N ASN A 94 4.93 10.18 -20.37
CA ASN A 94 4.35 11.50 -20.60
C ASN A 94 3.01 11.64 -19.85
N VAL A 95 3.04 11.44 -18.54
CA VAL A 95 1.85 11.56 -17.70
C VAL A 95 1.54 13.03 -17.46
N LEU A 96 0.34 13.46 -17.89
CA LEU A 96 -0.10 14.85 -17.73
C LEU A 96 -0.56 15.14 -16.30
N GLU A 97 -0.47 16.40 -15.90
CA GLU A 97 -0.85 16.84 -14.53
C GLU A 97 -2.35 16.69 -14.22
N ASP A 98 -3.20 16.69 -15.25
CA ASP A 98 -4.65 16.48 -15.14
C ASP A 98 -5.07 15.02 -15.30
N ASN A 99 -4.11 14.08 -15.29
CA ASN A 99 -4.39 12.67 -15.39
C ASN A 99 -5.24 12.18 -14.20
N SER A 100 -6.42 11.64 -14.48
CA SER A 100 -7.39 11.22 -13.45
C SER A 100 -6.86 10.12 -12.53
N ILE A 101 -6.02 9.20 -13.03
CA ILE A 101 -5.42 8.12 -12.24
C ILE A 101 -4.52 8.73 -11.16
N ILE A 102 -3.67 9.70 -11.54
CA ILE A 102 -2.80 10.43 -10.61
C ILE A 102 -3.64 11.15 -9.55
N GLY A 103 -4.68 11.90 -9.98
CA GLY A 103 -5.58 12.62 -9.09
C GLY A 103 -6.30 11.72 -8.11
N ASN A 104 -6.79 10.57 -8.57
CA ASN A 104 -7.48 9.60 -7.73
C ASN A 104 -6.54 8.96 -6.69
N VAL A 105 -5.34 8.56 -7.09
CA VAL A 105 -4.34 8.00 -6.15
C VAL A 105 -3.97 9.02 -5.08
N TYR A 106 -3.76 10.28 -5.47
CA TYR A 106 -3.48 11.37 -4.54
C TYR A 106 -4.61 11.54 -3.52
N ASN A 107 -5.84 11.64 -3.98
CA ASN A 107 -7.02 11.80 -3.13
C ASN A 107 -7.24 10.58 -2.22
N ASN A 108 -7.16 9.36 -2.75
CA ASN A 108 -7.34 8.14 -1.96
C ASN A 108 -6.30 8.02 -0.82
N LEU A 109 -5.06 8.45 -1.04
CA LEU A 109 -4.05 8.47 0.02
C LEU A 109 -4.40 9.49 1.12
N TYR A 110 -4.94 10.66 0.75
CA TYR A 110 -5.45 11.61 1.75
C TYR A 110 -6.72 11.14 2.44
N ASP A 111 -7.55 10.31 1.80
CA ASP A 111 -8.70 9.69 2.46
C ASP A 111 -8.25 8.71 3.56
N VAL A 112 -7.20 7.91 3.32
CA VAL A 112 -6.57 7.09 4.37
C VAL A 112 -6.07 7.97 5.51
N ILE A 113 -5.33 9.06 5.21
CA ILE A 113 -4.80 9.98 6.20
C ILE A 113 -5.92 10.61 7.02
N ASN A 114 -6.99 11.06 6.35
CA ASN A 114 -8.11 11.70 7.03
C ASN A 114 -8.86 10.74 7.95
N ALA A 115 -9.09 9.51 7.50
CA ALA A 115 -9.70 8.46 8.32
C ALA A 115 -8.83 8.11 9.55
N ALA A 116 -7.51 7.99 9.37
CA ALA A 116 -6.57 7.74 10.44
C ALA A 116 -6.53 8.93 11.43
N ASN A 117 -6.46 10.16 10.93
CA ASN A 117 -6.47 11.37 11.74
C ASN A 117 -7.72 11.47 12.61
N PHE A 118 -8.89 11.18 12.03
CA PHE A 118 -10.15 11.16 12.78
C PHE A 118 -10.10 10.18 13.95
N MET A 119 -9.64 8.95 13.70
CA MET A 119 -9.55 7.92 14.74
C MET A 119 -8.54 8.31 15.82
N ILE A 120 -7.36 8.79 15.43
CA ILE A 120 -6.30 9.23 16.36
C ILE A 120 -6.84 10.38 17.22
N GLU A 121 -7.33 11.47 16.61
CA GLU A 121 -7.86 12.64 17.34
C GLU A 121 -8.96 12.23 18.33
N PHE A 122 -9.87 11.36 17.90
CA PHE A 122 -10.97 10.92 18.76
C PHE A 122 -10.46 10.13 19.96
N LEU A 123 -9.60 9.14 19.73
CA LEU A 123 -9.10 8.27 20.79
C LEU A 123 -8.14 8.99 21.73
N GLU A 124 -7.38 9.97 21.27
CA GLU A 124 -6.51 10.78 22.15
C GLU A 124 -7.31 11.67 23.11
N ASN A 125 -8.45 12.21 22.65
CA ASN A 125 -9.20 13.23 23.39
C ASN A 125 -10.41 12.68 24.16
N ASN A 126 -10.82 11.42 23.94
CA ASN A 126 -12.02 10.85 24.51
C ASN A 126 -11.77 9.51 25.20
N THR A 127 -12.51 9.26 26.28
CA THR A 127 -12.64 7.92 26.85
C THR A 127 -13.76 7.18 26.15
N VAL A 128 -13.47 5.98 25.68
CA VAL A 128 -14.44 5.12 24.98
C VAL A 128 -14.98 4.08 25.94
N LYS A 129 -16.31 3.99 26.06
CA LYS A 129 -16.95 3.02 26.92
C LYS A 129 -16.57 1.58 26.49
N ASP A 130 -16.31 0.75 27.48
CA ASP A 130 -16.00 -0.69 27.34
C ASP A 130 -14.77 -0.99 26.44
N LEU A 131 -13.96 0.00 26.08
CA LEU A 131 -12.71 -0.20 25.37
C LEU A 131 -11.58 -0.41 26.38
N ASP A 132 -10.94 -1.56 26.31
CA ASP A 132 -9.75 -1.84 27.12
C ASP A 132 -8.63 -0.83 26.84
N PRO A 133 -7.96 -0.29 27.88
CA PRO A 133 -6.91 0.69 27.71
C PRO A 133 -5.73 0.19 26.85
N ALA A 134 -5.35 -1.09 26.92
CA ALA A 134 -4.30 -1.66 26.10
C ALA A 134 -4.75 -1.70 24.63
N ARG A 135 -6.00 -2.18 24.37
CA ARG A 135 -6.55 -2.21 23.01
C ARG A 135 -6.70 -0.81 22.42
N ARG A 136 -7.04 0.20 23.25
CA ARG A 136 -7.05 1.61 22.81
C ARG A 136 -5.70 2.05 22.27
N MET A 137 -4.60 1.70 22.98
CA MET A 137 -3.24 2.02 22.53
C MET A 137 -2.88 1.28 21.25
N GLU A 138 -3.25 0.00 21.14
CA GLU A 138 -3.04 -0.76 19.91
C GLU A 138 -3.74 -0.13 18.71
N ILE A 139 -5.02 0.25 18.84
CA ILE A 139 -5.77 0.94 17.79
C ILE A 139 -5.10 2.27 17.40
N LEU A 140 -4.58 3.02 18.37
CA LEU A 140 -3.79 4.24 18.10
C LEU A 140 -2.52 3.91 17.29
N GLY A 141 -1.79 2.86 17.67
CA GLY A 141 -0.61 2.40 16.94
C GLY A 141 -0.92 2.03 15.49
N GLU A 142 -2.02 1.32 15.27
CA GLU A 142 -2.52 1.00 13.94
C GLU A 142 -2.91 2.27 13.15
N GLY A 143 -3.50 3.27 13.81
CA GLY A 143 -3.80 4.57 13.22
C GLY A 143 -2.55 5.31 12.76
N TYR A 144 -1.53 5.39 13.61
CA TYR A 144 -0.24 5.99 13.26
C TYR A 144 0.43 5.26 12.10
N PHE A 145 0.40 3.92 12.07
CA PHE A 145 0.90 3.14 10.94
C PHE A 145 0.23 3.54 9.62
N ASN A 146 -1.10 3.57 9.59
CA ASN A 146 -1.86 3.89 8.38
C ASN A 146 -1.54 5.31 7.89
N ARG A 147 -1.45 6.28 8.81
CA ARG A 147 -1.10 7.66 8.47
C ARG A 147 0.32 7.79 7.93
N ALA A 148 1.29 7.14 8.58
CA ALA A 148 2.67 7.10 8.14
C ALA A 148 2.84 6.49 6.75
N MET A 149 2.20 5.34 6.52
CA MET A 149 2.28 4.62 5.26
C MET A 149 1.70 5.46 4.11
N ALA A 150 0.55 6.11 4.31
CA ALA A 150 -0.05 6.94 3.29
C ALA A 150 0.80 8.19 2.98
N HIS A 151 1.35 8.86 4.01
CA HIS A 151 2.30 9.97 3.80
C HIS A 151 3.58 9.50 3.11
N PHE A 152 4.11 8.32 3.44
CA PHE A 152 5.29 7.79 2.76
C PHE A 152 5.02 7.48 1.28
N MET A 153 3.87 6.91 0.94
CA MET A 153 3.48 6.71 -0.45
C MET A 153 3.32 8.04 -1.20
N LEU A 154 2.69 9.05 -0.57
CA LEU A 154 2.63 10.41 -1.13
C LEU A 154 4.04 10.97 -1.39
N LEU A 155 4.95 10.84 -0.43
CA LEU A 155 6.32 11.32 -0.59
C LEU A 155 7.05 10.60 -1.72
N ARG A 156 6.86 9.29 -1.85
CA ARG A 156 7.46 8.48 -2.91
C ARG A 156 6.94 8.78 -4.31
N TYR A 157 5.64 9.12 -4.42
CA TYR A 157 5.01 9.31 -5.73
C TYR A 157 4.97 10.78 -6.17
N PHE A 158 4.87 11.71 -5.22
CA PHE A 158 4.62 13.13 -5.51
C PHE A 158 5.67 14.09 -4.94
N GLY A 159 6.64 13.60 -4.15
CA GLY A 159 7.75 14.39 -3.61
C GLY A 159 9.10 14.03 -4.22
N GLN A 160 10.10 14.84 -3.94
CA GLN A 160 11.49 14.55 -4.30
C GLN A 160 12.20 13.75 -3.20
N PHE A 161 11.61 12.60 -2.84
CA PHE A 161 11.99 11.76 -1.70
C PHE A 161 13.50 11.42 -1.63
N TYR A 162 14.19 11.43 -2.76
CA TYR A 162 15.60 11.07 -2.93
C TYR A 162 16.57 12.22 -2.57
N ASP A 163 16.06 13.41 -2.34
CA ASP A 163 16.82 14.61 -1.98
C ASP A 163 16.25 15.20 -0.67
N THR A 164 16.93 14.91 0.44
CA THR A 164 16.48 15.34 1.79
C THR A 164 16.54 16.85 1.99
N ASP A 165 17.30 17.56 1.19
CA ASP A 165 17.41 19.03 1.25
C ASP A 165 16.35 19.73 0.39
N SER A 166 15.61 18.97 -0.41
CA SER A 166 14.59 19.52 -1.30
C SER A 166 13.42 20.16 -0.54
N PRO A 167 12.94 21.35 -0.98
CA PRO A 167 11.69 21.94 -0.48
C PRO A 167 10.43 21.22 -1.00
N TYR A 168 10.55 20.27 -1.94
CA TYR A 168 9.43 19.60 -2.59
C TYR A 168 9.07 18.26 -1.90
N GLY A 169 8.68 18.33 -0.64
CA GLY A 169 8.07 17.23 0.08
C GLY A 169 6.57 17.11 -0.23
N ILE A 170 5.76 16.89 0.79
CA ILE A 170 4.30 16.69 0.66
C ILE A 170 3.52 17.62 1.59
N VAL A 171 2.20 17.70 1.39
CA VAL A 171 1.31 18.38 2.34
C VAL A 171 1.09 17.44 3.52
N LEU A 172 1.65 17.78 4.68
CA LEU A 172 1.47 17.00 5.90
C LEU A 172 0.11 17.30 6.53
N SER A 173 -0.63 16.27 6.92
CA SER A 173 -1.91 16.38 7.60
C SER A 173 -1.90 15.57 8.89
N ASP A 174 -1.97 16.25 10.02
CA ASP A 174 -1.95 15.72 11.39
C ASP A 174 -3.31 15.77 12.08
N LYS A 175 -4.32 16.34 11.42
CA LYS A 175 -5.69 16.48 11.91
C LYS A 175 -6.70 16.14 10.82
N PRO A 176 -7.90 15.66 11.19
CA PRO A 176 -8.95 15.45 10.21
C PRO A 176 -9.38 16.80 9.60
N TYR A 177 -9.44 16.83 8.27
CA TYR A 177 -10.00 17.98 7.58
C TYR A 177 -11.52 17.80 7.43
N ARG A 178 -12.26 18.81 7.86
CA ARG A 178 -13.71 18.87 7.79
C ARG A 178 -14.18 19.84 6.71
N GLU A 179 -13.25 20.67 6.24
CA GLU A 179 -13.45 21.68 5.18
C GLU A 179 -12.23 21.70 4.26
N PRO A 180 -12.38 22.10 2.99
CA PRO A 180 -11.25 22.26 2.08
C PRO A 180 -10.22 23.24 2.67
N LEU A 181 -9.01 22.79 2.84
CA LEU A 181 -7.91 23.60 3.38
C LEU A 181 -6.76 23.69 2.37
N ALA A 182 -6.45 24.89 1.93
CA ALA A 182 -5.24 25.14 1.16
C ALA A 182 -4.02 25.14 2.10
N LYS A 183 -3.13 24.17 1.97
CA LYS A 183 -1.89 24.05 2.75
C LYS A 183 -0.71 23.88 1.81
N ALA A 184 0.39 24.57 2.09
CA ALA A 184 1.63 24.41 1.33
C ALA A 184 2.27 23.04 1.60
N ARG A 185 3.10 22.58 0.66
CA ARG A 185 3.97 21.42 0.88
C ARG A 185 5.00 21.71 1.96
N SER A 186 5.32 20.71 2.77
CA SER A 186 6.48 20.70 3.64
C SER A 186 7.73 20.33 2.85
N THR A 187 8.90 20.51 3.44
CA THR A 187 10.16 20.00 2.86
C THR A 187 10.22 18.48 2.92
N VAL A 188 11.13 17.88 2.18
CA VAL A 188 11.37 16.43 2.23
C VAL A 188 11.85 16.00 3.62
N ALA A 189 12.75 16.77 4.24
CA ALA A 189 13.21 16.49 5.60
C ALA A 189 12.08 16.51 6.64
N GLU A 190 11.18 17.51 6.57
CA GLU A 190 10.01 17.58 7.46
C GLU A 190 9.06 16.42 7.20
N SER A 191 8.88 16.03 5.93
CA SER A 191 8.04 14.89 5.56
C SER A 191 8.57 13.58 6.14
N TYR A 192 9.86 13.29 6.02
CA TYR A 192 10.49 12.12 6.64
C TYR A 192 10.36 12.15 8.16
N LYS A 193 10.66 13.29 8.79
CA LYS A 193 10.54 13.43 10.25
C LYS A 193 9.13 13.11 10.76
N PHE A 194 8.12 13.58 10.06
CA PHE A 194 6.73 13.31 10.42
C PHE A 194 6.39 11.81 10.28
N ILE A 195 6.77 11.20 9.15
CA ILE A 195 6.56 9.77 8.87
C ILE A 195 7.29 8.91 9.91
N GLU A 196 8.54 9.22 10.23
CA GLU A 196 9.32 8.48 11.23
C GLU A 196 8.71 8.59 12.62
N SER A 197 8.22 9.77 13.03
CA SER A 197 7.54 9.98 14.31
C SER A 197 6.26 9.15 14.45
N ASP A 198 5.47 9.08 13.39
CA ASP A 198 4.28 8.23 13.35
C ASP A 198 4.65 6.74 13.43
N LEU A 199 5.71 6.32 12.74
CA LEU A 199 6.19 4.94 12.80
C LEU A 199 6.77 4.58 14.17
N ASP A 200 7.42 5.51 14.87
CA ASP A 200 7.85 5.30 16.25
C ASP A 200 6.66 5.07 17.18
N SER A 201 5.60 5.84 17.00
CA SER A 201 4.35 5.66 17.74
C SER A 201 3.68 4.32 17.39
N ALA A 202 3.68 3.95 16.12
CA ALA A 202 3.15 2.66 15.67
C ALA A 202 3.93 1.48 16.26
N ILE A 203 5.26 1.52 16.25
CA ILE A 203 6.13 0.47 16.84
C ILE A 203 5.91 0.36 18.36
N LEU A 204 5.68 1.49 19.03
CA LEU A 204 5.46 1.52 20.46
C LEU A 204 4.10 0.95 20.87
N TYR A 205 3.05 1.20 20.09
CA TYR A 205 1.68 0.96 20.51
C TYR A 205 0.97 -0.15 19.76
N ALA A 206 1.30 -0.43 18.50
CA ALA A 206 0.63 -1.48 17.72
C ALA A 206 0.79 -2.87 18.37
N PRO A 207 -0.16 -3.77 18.18
CA PRO A 207 -0.06 -5.13 18.71
C PRO A 207 1.12 -5.87 18.08
N ASP A 208 1.69 -6.81 18.81
CA ASP A 208 2.75 -7.68 18.26
C ASP A 208 2.24 -8.45 17.03
N MET A 209 1.03 -9.00 17.12
CA MET A 209 0.31 -9.62 16.01
C MET A 209 -1.15 -9.12 16.00
N PRO A 210 -1.61 -8.49 14.91
CA PRO A 210 -3.00 -8.05 14.82
C PRO A 210 -3.96 -9.24 14.75
N MET A 211 -5.14 -9.07 15.35
CA MET A 211 -6.15 -10.10 15.44
C MET A 211 -7.46 -9.62 14.80
N SER A 212 -8.04 -10.40 13.91
CA SER A 212 -9.37 -10.19 13.37
C SER A 212 -10.27 -11.36 13.76
N ASN A 213 -11.36 -11.09 14.47
CA ASN A 213 -12.26 -12.14 14.98
C ASN A 213 -11.51 -13.26 15.73
N TYR A 214 -10.56 -12.88 16.60
CA TYR A 214 -9.71 -13.79 17.40
C TYR A 214 -8.75 -14.66 16.58
N THR A 215 -8.52 -14.33 15.32
CA THR A 215 -7.56 -15.01 14.44
C THR A 215 -6.47 -14.02 14.01
N PRO A 216 -5.18 -14.42 14.00
CA PRO A 216 -4.11 -13.60 13.44
C PRO A 216 -4.44 -13.15 12.01
N THR A 217 -4.11 -11.90 11.67
CA THR A 217 -4.39 -11.36 10.34
C THR A 217 -3.24 -10.50 9.84
N HIS A 218 -2.93 -10.62 8.57
CA HIS A 218 -1.97 -9.76 7.88
C HIS A 218 -2.67 -8.60 7.12
N ALA A 219 -3.99 -8.50 7.26
CA ALA A 219 -4.78 -7.40 6.71
C ALA A 219 -4.80 -6.15 7.62
N GLN A 220 -4.12 -6.22 8.75
CA GLN A 220 -3.91 -5.14 9.70
C GLN A 220 -2.42 -5.07 10.08
N ALA A 221 -1.99 -3.94 10.61
CA ALA A 221 -0.58 -3.73 10.92
C ALA A 221 -0.26 -4.03 12.38
N GLY A 222 0.72 -4.91 12.60
CA GLY A 222 1.35 -5.09 13.89
C GLY A 222 2.68 -4.35 14.00
N LYS A 223 3.35 -4.53 15.14
CA LYS A 223 4.66 -3.94 15.43
C LYS A 223 5.70 -4.34 14.37
N THR A 224 5.78 -5.61 14.02
CA THR A 224 6.70 -6.11 12.96
C THR A 224 6.46 -5.42 11.63
N THR A 225 5.20 -5.18 11.27
CA THR A 225 4.82 -4.47 10.04
C THR A 225 5.28 -3.01 10.08
N ALA A 226 5.13 -2.34 11.22
CA ALA A 226 5.57 -0.96 11.40
C ALA A 226 7.10 -0.85 11.35
N GLN A 227 7.83 -1.78 11.95
CA GLN A 227 9.29 -1.86 11.88
C GLN A 227 9.78 -2.08 10.43
N ALA A 228 9.15 -3.00 9.69
CA ALA A 228 9.47 -3.24 8.29
C ALA A 228 9.24 -1.99 7.41
N LEU A 229 8.13 -1.29 7.61
CA LEU A 229 7.86 -0.04 6.93
C LEU A 229 8.89 1.03 7.28
N LYS A 230 9.28 1.15 8.55
CA LYS A 230 10.31 2.11 8.98
C LYS A 230 11.67 1.80 8.36
N ALA A 231 12.07 0.54 8.28
CA ALA A 231 13.30 0.14 7.58
C ALA A 231 13.26 0.57 6.10
N LYS A 232 12.12 0.42 5.42
CA LYS A 232 11.90 0.87 4.04
C LYS A 232 12.00 2.40 3.90
N VAL A 233 11.44 3.14 4.86
CA VAL A 233 11.52 4.61 4.92
C VAL A 233 12.97 5.06 5.09
N LEU A 234 13.70 4.49 6.04
CA LEU A 234 15.11 4.79 6.30
C LEU A 234 16.00 4.50 5.10
N LEU A 235 15.80 3.34 4.44
CA LEU A 235 16.51 3.03 3.18
C LEU A 235 16.25 4.09 2.11
N SER A 236 15.00 4.53 1.96
CA SER A 236 14.60 5.54 0.96
C SER A 236 15.16 6.92 1.27
N LYS A 237 15.34 7.24 2.56
CA LYS A 237 15.96 8.46 3.06
C LYS A 237 17.49 8.48 2.89
N GLY A 238 18.10 7.30 2.71
CA GLY A 238 19.56 7.13 2.66
C GLY A 238 20.21 6.87 4.02
N ASP A 239 19.43 6.64 5.07
CA ASP A 239 19.91 6.23 6.38
C ASP A 239 20.16 4.70 6.40
N TYR A 240 21.21 4.29 5.71
CA TYR A 240 21.49 2.87 5.47
C TYR A 240 21.84 2.11 6.75
N VAL A 241 22.52 2.77 7.70
CA VAL A 241 22.89 2.14 8.98
C VAL A 241 21.65 1.73 9.76
N ASN A 242 20.75 2.68 10.01
CA ASN A 242 19.54 2.39 10.78
C ASN A 242 18.54 1.52 9.98
N ALA A 243 18.51 1.62 8.64
CA ALA A 243 17.73 0.73 7.80
C ALA A 243 18.17 -0.72 7.93
N ALA A 244 19.47 -0.99 7.89
CA ALA A 244 20.03 -2.33 8.05
C ALA A 244 19.76 -2.91 9.45
N LEU A 245 20.03 -2.15 10.50
CA LEU A 245 19.79 -2.58 11.89
C LEU A 245 18.33 -2.96 12.13
N LEU A 246 17.40 -2.12 11.67
CA LEU A 246 15.98 -2.38 11.88
C LEU A 246 15.46 -3.53 11.01
N ALA A 247 15.96 -3.66 9.78
CA ALA A 247 15.62 -4.78 8.93
C ALA A 247 16.14 -6.11 9.49
N ASP A 248 17.35 -6.13 10.07
CA ASP A 248 17.90 -7.30 10.75
C ASP A 248 17.06 -7.70 11.96
N GLU A 249 16.63 -6.71 12.79
CA GLU A 249 15.73 -6.97 13.92
C GLU A 249 14.42 -7.63 13.46
N VAL A 250 13.81 -7.13 12.37
CA VAL A 250 12.61 -7.74 11.79
C VAL A 250 12.87 -9.17 11.33
N ILE A 251 13.96 -9.41 10.60
CA ILE A 251 14.33 -10.74 10.11
C ILE A 251 14.50 -11.73 11.27
N GLN A 252 15.16 -11.32 12.34
CA GLN A 252 15.41 -12.19 13.49
C GLN A 252 14.16 -12.48 14.34
N THR A 253 13.21 -11.55 14.39
CA THR A 253 12.06 -11.65 15.29
C THR A 253 10.76 -12.08 14.60
N ALA A 254 10.65 -11.93 13.28
CA ALA A 254 9.44 -12.19 12.50
C ALA A 254 8.84 -13.58 12.75
N GLY A 255 9.70 -14.61 12.85
CA GLY A 255 9.27 -16.00 13.11
C GLY A 255 8.56 -16.19 14.45
N ASN A 256 8.83 -15.34 15.46
CA ASN A 256 8.15 -15.39 16.76
C ASN A 256 6.66 -15.04 16.66
N TYR A 257 6.29 -14.36 15.58
CA TYR A 257 4.92 -13.88 15.31
C TYR A 257 4.28 -14.60 14.12
N GLY A 258 4.88 -15.70 13.64
CA GLY A 258 4.32 -16.50 12.56
C GLY A 258 4.64 -16.01 11.16
N TYR A 259 5.47 -14.98 11.01
CA TYR A 259 5.95 -14.54 9.70
C TYR A 259 7.16 -15.39 9.26
N GLY A 260 7.25 -15.68 7.96
CA GLY A 260 8.34 -16.46 7.41
C GLY A 260 8.39 -16.38 5.89
N LEU A 261 9.55 -16.64 5.31
CA LEU A 261 9.67 -16.80 3.86
C LEU A 261 8.98 -18.09 3.44
N VAL A 262 8.34 -18.07 2.28
CA VAL A 262 7.68 -19.21 1.67
C VAL A 262 8.09 -19.36 0.21
N ASP A 263 7.68 -20.45 -0.44
CA ASP A 263 7.79 -20.58 -1.89
C ASP A 263 7.12 -19.39 -2.61
N PHE A 264 7.73 -18.93 -3.69
CA PHE A 264 7.31 -17.71 -4.36
C PHE A 264 5.84 -17.74 -4.80
N MET A 265 5.33 -18.87 -5.30
CA MET A 265 3.95 -18.98 -5.74
C MET A 265 2.98 -19.05 -4.57
N SER A 266 3.39 -19.60 -3.43
CA SER A 266 2.59 -19.67 -2.22
C SER A 266 2.24 -18.28 -1.67
N ILE A 267 3.08 -17.26 -1.91
CA ILE A 267 2.77 -15.88 -1.55
C ILE A 267 1.44 -15.45 -2.17
N PHE A 268 1.21 -15.80 -3.42
CA PHE A 268 0.07 -15.34 -4.20
C PHE A 268 -1.15 -16.26 -4.07
N SER A 269 -0.92 -17.57 -3.91
CA SER A 269 -2.02 -18.54 -3.70
C SER A 269 -2.65 -18.40 -2.32
N ASP A 270 -1.87 -18.01 -1.30
CA ASP A 270 -2.34 -17.87 0.07
C ASP A 270 -2.84 -16.45 0.39
N MET A 271 -2.66 -15.51 -0.55
CA MET A 271 -3.12 -14.12 -0.47
C MET A 271 -2.59 -13.42 0.82
N PHE A 272 -3.47 -12.71 1.53
CA PHE A 272 -3.11 -12.06 2.81
C PHE A 272 -2.91 -13.05 3.97
N ASP A 273 -3.22 -14.33 3.80
CA ASP A 273 -2.93 -15.38 4.80
C ASP A 273 -1.52 -15.97 4.66
N SER A 274 -0.78 -15.61 3.61
CA SER A 274 0.60 -16.06 3.44
C SER A 274 1.50 -15.58 4.60
N PRO A 275 2.30 -16.46 5.21
CA PRO A 275 3.25 -16.08 6.25
C PRO A 275 4.26 -15.01 5.82
N GLU A 276 4.53 -14.87 4.54
CA GLU A 276 5.45 -13.85 4.02
C GLU A 276 4.82 -12.45 3.96
N VAL A 277 3.50 -12.35 3.99
CA VAL A 277 2.80 -11.06 3.93
C VAL A 277 2.88 -10.38 5.29
N LEU A 278 3.44 -9.17 5.31
CA LEU A 278 3.44 -8.29 6.48
C LEU A 278 2.22 -7.36 6.48
N PHE A 279 1.80 -6.91 5.29
CA PHE A 279 0.58 -6.14 5.14
C PHE A 279 0.00 -6.26 3.72
N ALA A 280 -1.25 -6.69 3.65
CA ALA A 280 -2.08 -6.67 2.45
C ALA A 280 -3.53 -6.39 2.84
N PRO A 281 -4.30 -5.60 2.07
CA PRO A 281 -5.70 -5.35 2.38
C PRO A 281 -6.51 -6.64 2.37
N TYR A 282 -7.46 -6.74 3.30
CA TYR A 282 -8.45 -7.81 3.27
C TYR A 282 -9.27 -7.73 1.99
N VAL A 283 -9.41 -8.86 1.32
CA VAL A 283 -10.28 -9.01 0.14
C VAL A 283 -11.23 -10.16 0.43
N SER A 284 -12.53 -9.91 0.37
CA SER A 284 -13.52 -10.97 0.51
C SER A 284 -13.64 -11.79 -0.78
N ASN A 285 -14.14 -13.00 -0.64
CA ASN A 285 -14.49 -13.83 -1.78
C ASN A 285 -15.45 -13.06 -2.71
N TYR A 286 -15.23 -13.11 -4.02
CA TYR A 286 -16.02 -12.43 -5.05
C TYR A 286 -15.88 -10.89 -5.11
N GLU A 287 -14.88 -10.30 -4.46
CA GLU A 287 -14.60 -8.87 -4.64
C GLU A 287 -13.66 -8.64 -5.83
N GLU A 288 -14.15 -7.93 -6.83
CA GLU A 288 -13.43 -7.70 -8.08
C GLU A 288 -12.37 -6.60 -8.01
N GLN A 289 -12.36 -5.77 -6.96
CA GLN A 289 -11.64 -4.51 -6.97
C GLN A 289 -10.12 -4.64 -7.07
N CYS A 290 -9.52 -5.64 -6.45
CA CYS A 290 -8.07 -5.86 -6.52
C CYS A 290 -7.66 -6.91 -7.55
N SER A 291 -8.60 -7.69 -8.10
CA SER A 291 -8.30 -8.78 -9.02
C SER A 291 -8.37 -8.39 -10.49
N PHE A 292 -9.23 -7.42 -10.83
CA PHE A 292 -9.64 -7.17 -12.20
C PHE A 292 -8.51 -6.73 -13.17
N ILE A 293 -7.56 -5.90 -12.72
CA ILE A 293 -6.44 -5.47 -13.57
C ILE A 293 -5.31 -6.48 -13.55
N LEU A 294 -5.08 -7.11 -12.40
CA LEU A 294 -4.05 -8.12 -12.26
C LEU A 294 -4.36 -9.40 -13.06
N ASP A 295 -5.64 -9.64 -13.33
CA ASP A 295 -6.15 -10.79 -14.08
C ASP A 295 -6.25 -10.56 -15.60
N ARG A 296 -6.17 -9.31 -16.05
CA ARG A 296 -6.31 -9.02 -17.47
C ARG A 296 -5.03 -9.31 -18.24
N THR A 297 -5.16 -10.20 -19.20
CA THR A 297 -4.12 -10.52 -20.18
C THR A 297 -3.62 -9.30 -20.98
N THR A 298 -4.39 -8.21 -20.97
CA THR A 298 -4.07 -6.96 -21.68
C THR A 298 -3.02 -6.12 -20.97
N TYR A 299 -2.85 -6.27 -19.65
CA TYR A 299 -1.99 -5.40 -18.83
C TYR A 299 -0.82 -6.11 -18.19
N SER A 300 -0.70 -7.41 -18.37
CA SER A 300 0.24 -8.23 -17.61
C SER A 300 1.35 -8.85 -18.46
N SER A 301 1.57 -8.36 -19.67
CA SER A 301 2.76 -8.76 -20.38
C SER A 301 3.98 -8.06 -19.78
N TYR A 302 4.91 -8.82 -19.23
CA TYR A 302 6.21 -8.28 -18.85
C TYR A 302 6.94 -7.73 -20.06
N SER A 303 7.63 -6.62 -19.86
CA SER A 303 8.50 -6.09 -20.88
C SER A 303 9.65 -7.06 -21.17
N GLN A 304 10.20 -7.00 -22.39
CA GLN A 304 11.42 -7.75 -22.75
C GLN A 304 12.56 -7.47 -21.76
N LYS A 305 12.62 -6.27 -21.19
CA LYS A 305 13.61 -5.87 -20.21
C LYS A 305 13.57 -6.71 -18.92
N ILE A 306 12.36 -7.03 -18.42
CA ILE A 306 12.23 -7.95 -17.28
C ILE A 306 12.59 -9.37 -17.71
N ALA A 307 12.12 -9.82 -18.85
CA ALA A 307 12.44 -11.14 -19.36
C ALA A 307 13.96 -11.35 -19.47
N ASP A 308 14.68 -10.36 -20.00
CA ASP A 308 16.13 -10.40 -20.12
C ASP A 308 16.83 -10.37 -18.75
N ALA A 309 16.27 -9.61 -17.79
CA ALA A 309 16.82 -9.54 -16.42
C ALA A 309 16.61 -10.83 -15.61
N MET A 310 15.53 -11.56 -15.90
CA MET A 310 15.17 -12.83 -15.22
C MET A 310 15.78 -14.07 -15.87
N ASP A 311 16.45 -13.94 -17.00
CA ASP A 311 17.07 -15.03 -17.74
C ASP A 311 18.61 -14.95 -17.62
N PRO A 312 19.19 -15.27 -16.45
CA PRO A 312 20.64 -15.24 -16.24
C PRO A 312 21.35 -16.36 -17.00
N THR A 313 20.64 -17.42 -17.37
CA THR A 313 21.09 -18.50 -18.22
C THR A 313 20.01 -18.83 -19.24
N PRO A 314 20.35 -18.99 -20.52
CA PRO A 314 19.39 -19.35 -21.55
C PRO A 314 18.88 -20.79 -21.31
N GLY A 315 17.97 -20.92 -20.35
CA GLY A 315 17.26 -22.14 -20.05
C GLY A 315 16.17 -22.43 -21.08
N ASN A 316 15.63 -23.62 -21.05
CA ASN A 316 14.53 -23.99 -21.92
C ASN A 316 13.21 -23.42 -21.38
N LYS A 317 12.65 -22.43 -22.06
CA LYS A 317 11.35 -21.80 -21.73
C LYS A 317 10.18 -22.78 -21.69
N GLU A 318 10.26 -23.85 -22.49
CA GLU A 318 9.20 -24.85 -22.61
C GLU A 318 9.19 -25.83 -21.44
N THR A 319 10.36 -26.16 -20.91
CA THR A 319 10.50 -27.13 -19.79
C THR A 319 10.65 -26.45 -18.43
N GLY A 320 10.93 -25.15 -18.38
CA GLY A 320 11.28 -24.44 -17.16
C GLY A 320 12.65 -24.80 -16.60
N GLU A 321 13.42 -25.63 -17.29
CA GLU A 321 14.72 -26.10 -16.83
C GLU A 321 15.78 -25.00 -16.98
N GLY A 322 16.41 -24.62 -15.88
CA GLY A 322 17.38 -23.53 -15.83
C GLY A 322 16.77 -22.11 -15.83
N TYR A 323 15.46 -22.02 -15.79
CA TYR A 323 14.74 -20.76 -15.69
C TYR A 323 14.54 -20.32 -14.25
N ASP A 324 14.53 -19.00 -14.03
CA ASP A 324 14.04 -18.44 -12.78
C ASP A 324 12.52 -18.72 -12.65
N PRO A 325 12.08 -19.50 -11.62
CA PRO A 325 10.67 -19.88 -11.49
C PRO A 325 9.73 -18.68 -11.25
N ARG A 326 10.24 -17.54 -10.79
CA ARG A 326 9.44 -16.31 -10.67
C ARG A 326 8.97 -15.82 -12.03
N PHE A 327 9.67 -16.23 -13.08
CA PHE A 327 9.29 -15.94 -14.47
C PHE A 327 8.51 -17.09 -15.12
N ALA A 328 8.93 -18.34 -14.96
CA ALA A 328 8.38 -19.48 -15.68
C ALA A 328 6.98 -19.88 -15.17
N ALA A 329 6.82 -20.14 -13.88
CA ALA A 329 5.60 -20.68 -13.30
C ALA A 329 4.36 -19.77 -13.48
N PRO A 330 4.48 -18.44 -13.30
CA PRO A 330 3.35 -17.53 -13.46
C PRO A 330 2.92 -17.29 -14.91
N PHE A 331 3.76 -17.61 -15.90
CA PHE A 331 3.56 -17.15 -17.28
C PHE A 331 3.36 -18.25 -18.30
N LEU A 332 3.70 -19.47 -17.94
CA LEU A 332 3.53 -20.67 -18.79
C LEU A 332 2.25 -21.39 -18.37
N THR A 333 1.09 -20.90 -18.79
CA THR A 333 -0.05 -21.82 -18.90
C THR A 333 0.13 -22.65 -20.16
N PRO A 334 0.04 -23.98 -20.07
CA PRO A 334 0.34 -24.90 -21.20
C PRO A 334 -0.47 -24.64 -22.50
N ASP A 335 -1.57 -23.92 -22.41
CA ASP A 335 -2.51 -23.76 -23.51
C ASP A 335 -2.38 -22.46 -24.31
N VAL A 336 -1.47 -21.57 -23.96
CA VAL A 336 -1.35 -20.29 -24.66
C VAL A 336 0.11 -19.92 -24.91
N ILE A 337 0.74 -20.61 -25.82
CA ILE A 337 1.91 -20.09 -26.56
C ILE A 337 1.41 -19.03 -27.53
N THR A 338 0.90 -17.95 -27.02
CA THR A 338 0.76 -16.70 -27.78
C THR A 338 1.79 -15.74 -27.23
N THR A 339 2.27 -14.88 -28.10
CA THR A 339 3.31 -13.87 -27.88
C THR A 339 3.06 -12.85 -26.74
N SER A 340 2.08 -13.08 -25.89
CA SER A 340 1.73 -12.30 -24.71
C SER A 340 1.81 -13.17 -23.47
N PHE A 341 2.72 -12.82 -22.56
CA PHE A 341 2.87 -13.47 -21.26
C PHE A 341 1.69 -13.11 -20.37
N LYS A 342 0.94 -14.11 -19.88
CA LYS A 342 -0.07 -13.91 -18.84
C LYS A 342 0.62 -13.75 -17.49
N ASN A 343 0.13 -12.83 -16.66
CA ASN A 343 0.59 -12.71 -15.28
C ASN A 343 -0.07 -13.77 -14.40
N GLY A 344 0.60 -14.92 -14.23
CA GLY A 344 0.14 -16.00 -13.36
C GLY A 344 0.44 -15.78 -11.87
N LYS A 345 1.04 -14.66 -11.48
CA LYS A 345 1.27 -14.32 -10.07
C LYS A 345 -0.02 -14.17 -9.26
N TYR A 346 -1.13 -13.91 -9.91
CA TYR A 346 -2.43 -13.69 -9.25
C TYR A 346 -3.40 -14.78 -9.71
N PRO A 347 -3.33 -15.99 -9.09
CA PRO A 347 -4.00 -17.18 -9.59
C PRO A 347 -5.51 -17.19 -9.37
N HIS A 348 -6.01 -16.34 -8.44
CA HIS A 348 -7.43 -16.33 -8.11
C HIS A 348 -8.19 -15.39 -9.03
N SER A 349 -9.00 -15.96 -9.92
CA SER A 349 -9.97 -15.19 -10.67
C SER A 349 -11.30 -15.15 -9.92
N THR A 350 -12.06 -14.09 -10.13
CA THR A 350 -13.35 -13.86 -9.46
C THR A 350 -14.40 -14.94 -9.69
N ASN A 351 -14.16 -15.90 -10.61
CA ASN A 351 -15.17 -16.82 -11.07
C ASN A 351 -14.88 -18.31 -10.79
N ASP A 352 -13.65 -18.69 -10.49
CA ASP A 352 -13.27 -20.10 -10.57
C ASP A 352 -13.16 -20.79 -9.19
N ASP A 353 -12.72 -20.10 -8.14
CA ASP A 353 -12.49 -20.71 -6.81
C ASP A 353 -13.15 -19.96 -5.66
N GLY A 354 -13.88 -18.90 -5.93
CA GLY A 354 -14.52 -18.07 -4.91
C GLY A 354 -13.55 -17.21 -4.11
N LYS A 355 -12.31 -17.07 -4.56
CA LYS A 355 -11.29 -16.22 -3.97
C LYS A 355 -11.03 -15.01 -4.86
N SER A 356 -10.43 -13.98 -4.30
CA SER A 356 -10.01 -12.77 -5.02
C SER A 356 -8.57 -12.45 -4.69
N ASN A 357 -7.80 -11.99 -5.69
CA ASN A 357 -6.41 -11.60 -5.47
C ASN A 357 -6.34 -10.37 -4.57
N THR A 358 -5.31 -10.30 -3.72
CA THR A 358 -5.02 -9.15 -2.88
C THR A 358 -3.86 -8.33 -3.44
N TYR A 359 -3.67 -7.15 -2.89
CA TYR A 359 -2.53 -6.29 -3.18
C TYR A 359 -1.52 -6.32 -2.04
N TYR A 360 -0.26 -6.57 -2.35
CA TYR A 360 0.81 -6.75 -1.35
C TYR A 360 1.57 -5.43 -1.15
N PHE A 361 1.36 -4.77 -0.01
CA PHE A 361 2.06 -3.53 0.32
C PHE A 361 3.43 -3.77 0.94
N LEU A 362 3.53 -4.75 1.84
CA LEU A 362 4.76 -5.13 2.51
C LEU A 362 4.87 -6.65 2.62
N ARG A 363 6.05 -7.18 2.32
CA ARG A 363 6.38 -8.60 2.44
C ARG A 363 7.72 -8.77 3.16
N LEU A 364 7.87 -9.90 3.86
CA LEU A 364 9.12 -10.23 4.55
C LEU A 364 10.31 -10.37 3.58
N GLY A 365 10.10 -10.96 2.40
CA GLY A 365 11.14 -11.01 1.36
C GLY A 365 11.66 -9.62 0.97
N GLU A 366 10.82 -8.59 0.96
CA GLU A 366 11.27 -7.21 0.73
C GLU A 366 12.19 -6.72 1.87
N VAL A 367 11.96 -7.16 3.12
CA VAL A 367 12.83 -6.77 4.25
C VAL A 367 14.23 -7.35 4.10
N TYR A 368 14.35 -8.58 3.61
CA TYR A 368 15.65 -9.16 3.26
C TYR A 368 16.39 -8.36 2.18
N TYR A 369 15.68 -7.90 1.15
CA TYR A 369 16.28 -7.01 0.14
C TYR A 369 16.64 -5.63 0.70
N ILE A 370 15.83 -5.08 1.63
CA ILE A 370 16.15 -3.82 2.32
C ILE A 370 17.43 -3.97 3.12
N HIS A 371 17.56 -5.04 3.91
CA HIS A 371 18.76 -5.34 4.68
C HIS A 371 19.98 -5.48 3.77
N ALA A 372 19.89 -6.32 2.73
CA ALA A 372 20.96 -6.53 1.79
C ALA A 372 21.41 -5.24 1.09
N GLU A 373 20.46 -4.44 0.61
CA GLU A 373 20.77 -3.15 -0.05
C GLU A 373 21.38 -2.14 0.92
N ALA A 374 20.84 -2.03 2.15
CA ALA A 374 21.31 -1.10 3.15
C ALA A 374 22.75 -1.44 3.60
N GLU A 375 23.04 -2.71 3.85
CA GLU A 375 24.41 -3.20 4.16
C GLU A 375 25.38 -2.96 2.99
N ALA A 376 25.00 -3.33 1.78
CA ALA A 376 25.86 -3.14 0.60
C ALA A 376 26.20 -1.68 0.31
N ARG A 377 25.27 -0.75 0.62
CA ARG A 377 25.46 0.70 0.44
C ARG A 377 26.37 1.35 1.48
N GLN A 378 26.57 0.74 2.63
CA GLN A 378 27.53 1.23 3.64
C GLN A 378 28.99 1.05 3.19
N GLY A 379 29.22 0.16 2.24
CA GLY A 379 30.56 -0.09 1.69
C GLY A 379 31.49 -0.83 2.64
N GLY A 380 32.77 -0.93 2.27
CA GLY A 380 33.78 -1.60 3.09
C GLY A 380 33.79 -3.12 2.92
N ASN A 381 34.41 -3.83 3.89
CA ASN A 381 34.60 -5.28 3.84
C ASN A 381 33.40 -6.09 4.39
N HIS A 382 32.24 -5.44 4.55
CA HIS A 382 31.06 -6.04 5.19
C HIS A 382 30.07 -6.69 4.20
N LEU A 383 30.60 -7.38 3.17
CA LEU A 383 29.75 -7.97 2.14
C LEU A 383 29.17 -9.35 2.51
N ALA A 384 29.49 -9.89 3.68
CA ALA A 384 28.96 -11.18 4.13
C ALA A 384 27.46 -11.07 4.47
N ALA A 385 27.03 -10.05 5.22
CA ALA A 385 25.65 -9.85 5.61
C ALA A 385 24.70 -9.66 4.40
N PRO A 386 24.98 -8.74 3.44
CA PRO A 386 24.14 -8.59 2.26
C PRO A 386 24.08 -9.85 1.39
N ARG A 387 25.17 -10.61 1.28
CA ARG A 387 25.17 -11.89 0.56
C ARG A 387 24.28 -12.92 1.25
N THR A 388 24.37 -13.03 2.58
CA THR A 388 23.52 -13.94 3.35
C THR A 388 22.05 -13.61 3.18
N SER A 389 21.66 -12.36 3.30
CA SER A 389 20.26 -11.95 3.15
C SER A 389 19.74 -12.19 1.74
N LEU A 390 20.54 -11.86 0.71
CA LEU A 390 20.17 -12.11 -0.68
C LEU A 390 20.04 -13.62 -0.93
N GLN A 391 21.01 -14.44 -0.50
CA GLN A 391 20.94 -15.88 -0.69
C GLN A 391 19.71 -16.48 0.02
N THR A 392 19.43 -16.06 1.26
CA THR A 392 18.32 -16.59 2.04
C THR A 392 16.98 -16.37 1.34
N VAL A 393 16.71 -15.16 0.82
CA VAL A 393 15.45 -14.90 0.11
C VAL A 393 15.39 -15.60 -1.24
N LEU A 394 16.53 -15.74 -1.93
CA LEU A 394 16.60 -16.48 -3.20
C LEU A 394 16.42 -17.98 -3.01
N ASP A 395 16.99 -18.57 -1.95
CA ASP A 395 16.80 -20.00 -1.63
C ASP A 395 15.33 -20.32 -1.30
N ALA A 396 14.61 -19.38 -0.68
CA ALA A 396 13.19 -19.56 -0.43
C ALA A 396 12.34 -19.42 -1.71
N HIS A 397 12.62 -18.40 -2.52
CA HIS A 397 11.79 -18.09 -3.68
C HIS A 397 12.16 -18.87 -4.94
N VAL A 398 13.45 -19.15 -5.15
CA VAL A 398 14.02 -19.73 -6.37
C VAL A 398 15.15 -20.72 -6.02
N PRO A 399 14.84 -21.80 -5.29
CA PRO A 399 15.84 -22.69 -4.71
C PRO A 399 16.76 -23.27 -5.78
N GLY A 400 18.07 -23.15 -5.56
CA GLY A 400 19.10 -23.76 -6.42
C GLY A 400 19.36 -23.04 -7.75
N VAL A 401 18.72 -21.88 -8.01
CA VAL A 401 18.93 -21.11 -9.25
C VAL A 401 20.13 -20.18 -9.15
N TYR A 402 20.35 -19.57 -7.99
CA TYR A 402 21.39 -18.56 -7.80
C TYR A 402 22.39 -18.98 -6.71
N ASP A 403 23.68 -18.77 -6.97
CA ASP A 403 24.76 -18.84 -5.98
C ASP A 403 25.35 -17.43 -5.81
N VAL A 404 24.93 -16.75 -4.76
CA VAL A 404 25.33 -15.36 -4.45
C VAL A 404 26.83 -15.30 -4.12
N SER A 405 27.47 -16.39 -3.72
CA SER A 405 28.90 -16.41 -3.44
C SER A 405 29.76 -16.18 -4.69
N THR A 406 29.22 -16.48 -5.86
CA THR A 406 29.92 -16.31 -7.15
C THR A 406 29.83 -14.90 -7.71
N ILE A 407 28.97 -14.04 -7.16
CA ILE A 407 28.77 -12.66 -7.62
C ILE A 407 29.98 -11.82 -7.23
N PRO A 408 30.64 -11.10 -8.18
CA PRO A 408 31.71 -10.17 -7.84
C PRO A 408 31.26 -9.06 -6.88
N ASP A 409 32.11 -8.66 -5.96
CA ASP A 409 31.79 -7.66 -4.94
C ASP A 409 31.27 -6.34 -5.53
N ASN A 410 31.85 -5.90 -6.63
CA ASN A 410 31.46 -4.68 -7.32
C ASN A 410 30.11 -4.79 -8.07
N GLN A 411 29.55 -5.99 -8.20
CA GLN A 411 28.26 -6.24 -8.84
C GLN A 411 27.16 -6.58 -7.84
N LEU A 412 27.51 -6.83 -6.56
CA LEU A 412 26.55 -7.29 -5.55
C LEU A 412 25.38 -6.32 -5.37
N LEU A 413 25.65 -5.03 -5.24
CA LEU A 413 24.59 -4.03 -5.06
C LEU A 413 23.62 -3.99 -6.26
N GLU A 414 24.14 -4.08 -7.46
CA GLU A 414 23.29 -4.10 -8.66
C GLU A 414 22.45 -5.38 -8.73
N MET A 415 23.02 -6.52 -8.37
CA MET A 415 22.29 -7.77 -8.30
C MET A 415 21.17 -7.73 -7.25
N ILE A 416 21.43 -7.18 -6.05
CA ILE A 416 20.40 -6.97 -5.03
C ILE A 416 19.24 -6.11 -5.58
N ARG A 417 19.58 -5.00 -6.26
CA ARG A 417 18.58 -4.10 -6.83
C ARG A 417 17.77 -4.76 -7.95
N GLN A 418 18.42 -5.56 -8.78
CA GLN A 418 17.77 -6.33 -9.84
C GLN A 418 16.76 -7.33 -9.27
N HIS A 419 17.15 -8.14 -8.27
CA HIS A 419 16.25 -9.09 -7.64
C HIS A 419 15.11 -8.43 -6.85
N LYS A 420 15.35 -7.26 -6.26
CA LYS A 420 14.31 -6.45 -5.62
C LYS A 420 13.31 -5.87 -6.62
N TRP A 421 13.74 -5.60 -7.85
CA TRP A 421 12.89 -5.09 -8.91
C TRP A 421 12.03 -6.19 -9.55
N ILE A 422 12.53 -7.41 -9.66
CA ILE A 422 11.81 -8.60 -10.13
C ILE A 422 10.75 -9.04 -9.09
#